data_42b09c2282904c23c0f741ab5da76a1c
#
_entry.id   42b09c2282904c23c0f741ab5da76a1c
#
_cell.length_a   1.000
_cell.length_b   1.000
_cell.length_c   1.000
_cell.angle_alpha   90.00
_cell.angle_beta   90.00
_cell.angle_gamma   90.00
#
_symmetry.space_group_name_H-M   'P 1'
#
loop_
_entity.id
_entity.type
_entity.pdbx_description
1 polymer ?
#
loop_
_entity_poly.entity_id
_entity_poly.type
_entity_poly.pdbx_seq_one_letter_code
_entity_poly.pdbx_strand_id
1 'polypeptide(L)'
;MVDTTGFRNAMALLGGAVSVITTDGAAGRWGFTASAVCSVTDQPPTLLVCMNRSSFANGHFKQNGVLSVNVLTAELKDISAVFANRELDSEQRFASASWRTLESGAPLLDDALVSFDCRIAQAHEVGSHTIFYCEVLGIRHGKSQEGLVYFNRAYHRLGDASRSAC
;
A
#
# COMPACT_ATOMS: atom_id res chain seq x y z
N MET A 1 -21.00 8.80 22.09
CA MET A 1 -20.53 8.06 20.92
C MET A 1 -19.54 8.94 20.18
N VAL A 2 -18.42 8.41 19.69
CA VAL A 2 -17.43 9.19 18.92
C VAL A 2 -18.01 9.49 17.54
N ASP A 3 -18.00 10.74 17.10
CA ASP A 3 -18.45 11.12 15.77
C ASP A 3 -17.35 10.83 14.70
N THR A 4 -17.76 10.75 13.44
CA THR A 4 -16.87 10.43 12.33
C THR A 4 -15.75 11.44 12.14
N THR A 5 -16.02 12.72 12.36
CA THR A 5 -15.04 13.81 12.21
C THR A 5 -13.97 13.75 13.30
N GLY A 6 -14.40 13.59 14.55
CA GLY A 6 -13.50 13.39 15.69
C GLY A 6 -12.60 12.17 15.51
N PHE A 7 -13.18 11.04 15.07
CA PHE A 7 -12.40 9.85 14.77
C PHE A 7 -11.35 10.09 13.65
N ARG A 8 -11.75 10.69 12.54
CA ARG A 8 -10.81 10.99 11.43
C ARG A 8 -9.70 11.97 11.84
N ASN A 9 -10.02 12.95 12.68
CA ASN A 9 -9.03 13.89 13.19
C ASN A 9 -8.00 13.21 14.10
N ALA A 10 -8.46 12.31 14.97
CA ALA A 10 -7.58 11.51 15.81
C ALA A 10 -6.71 10.57 14.98
N MET A 11 -7.28 9.85 14.01
CA MET A 11 -6.53 8.95 13.14
C MET A 11 -5.50 9.66 12.26
N ALA A 12 -5.71 10.93 11.92
CA ALA A 12 -4.73 11.74 11.20
C ALA A 12 -3.41 11.92 11.96
N LEU A 13 -3.44 11.80 13.29
CA LEU A 13 -2.26 11.87 14.15
C LEU A 13 -1.54 10.53 14.33
N LEU A 14 -2.09 9.47 13.78
CA LEU A 14 -1.42 8.17 13.69
C LEU A 14 -0.61 8.11 12.40
N GLY A 15 0.68 8.39 12.50
CA GLY A 15 1.58 8.37 11.34
C GLY A 15 1.68 6.98 10.72
N GLY A 16 1.70 6.91 9.40
CA GLY A 16 1.82 5.66 8.67
C GLY A 16 2.67 5.80 7.42
N ALA A 17 3.39 4.73 7.08
CA ALA A 17 4.13 4.66 5.82
C ALA A 17 3.15 4.78 4.64
N VAL A 18 3.53 5.57 3.65
CA VAL A 18 2.75 5.68 2.41
C VAL A 18 3.13 4.52 1.50
N SER A 19 2.13 3.78 1.04
CA SER A 19 2.30 2.64 0.16
C SER A 19 1.41 2.73 -1.07
N VAL A 20 1.86 2.18 -2.18
CA VAL A 20 1.02 1.87 -3.34
C VAL A 20 0.73 0.38 -3.32
N ILE A 21 -0.55 0.04 -3.25
CA ILE A 21 -1.05 -1.33 -3.25
C ILE A 21 -1.47 -1.65 -4.68
N THR A 22 -0.98 -2.76 -5.22
CA THR A 22 -1.21 -3.14 -6.61
C THR A 22 -1.68 -4.59 -6.72
N THR A 23 -2.44 -4.88 -7.76
CA THR A 23 -2.90 -6.23 -8.12
C THR A 23 -2.87 -6.40 -9.63
N ASP A 24 -2.75 -7.63 -10.10
CA ASP A 24 -2.98 -8.02 -11.48
C ASP A 24 -3.49 -9.47 -11.53
N GLY A 25 -4.18 -9.82 -12.60
CA GLY A 25 -4.73 -11.15 -12.79
C GLY A 25 -5.96 -11.14 -13.69
N ALA A 26 -6.85 -12.10 -13.50
CA ALA A 26 -8.03 -12.28 -14.35
C ALA A 26 -8.99 -11.08 -14.38
N ALA A 27 -9.03 -10.29 -13.29
CA ALA A 27 -9.85 -9.06 -13.23
C ALA A 27 -9.15 -7.84 -13.84
N GLY A 28 -7.88 -7.97 -14.23
CA GLY A 28 -7.06 -6.88 -14.73
C GLY A 28 -6.25 -6.18 -13.63
N ARG A 29 -5.34 -5.34 -14.10
CA ARG A 29 -4.38 -4.61 -13.27
C ARG A 29 -5.02 -3.37 -12.64
N TRP A 30 -4.79 -3.19 -11.35
CA TRP A 30 -5.21 -1.99 -10.62
C TRP A 30 -4.29 -1.68 -9.45
N GLY A 31 -4.39 -0.45 -8.94
CA GLY A 31 -3.64 -0.02 -7.77
C GLY A 31 -4.24 1.23 -7.11
N PHE A 32 -3.91 1.42 -5.84
CA PHE A 32 -4.33 2.57 -5.04
C PHE A 32 -3.29 2.93 -3.98
N THR A 33 -3.32 4.16 -3.51
CA THR A 33 -2.48 4.62 -2.39
C THR A 33 -3.13 4.32 -1.06
N ALA A 34 -2.37 3.76 -0.13
CA ALA A 34 -2.81 3.44 1.22
C ALA A 34 -1.73 3.75 2.27
N SER A 35 -2.18 4.08 3.47
CA SER A 35 -1.38 4.08 4.70
C SER A 35 -1.86 3.04 5.71
N ALA A 36 -3.01 2.43 5.47
CA ALA A 36 -3.61 1.41 6.33
C ALA A 36 -3.03 0.03 6.04
N VAL A 37 -1.76 -0.15 6.34
CA VAL A 37 -0.99 -1.40 6.25
C VAL A 37 -0.37 -1.69 7.60
N CYS A 38 -0.46 -2.95 8.04
CA CYS A 38 0.08 -3.34 9.34
C CYS A 38 0.54 -4.81 9.31
N SER A 39 1.60 -5.10 10.06
CA SER A 39 2.04 -6.47 10.33
C SER A 39 1.02 -7.20 11.21
N VAL A 40 0.76 -8.48 10.93
CA VAL A 40 -0.15 -9.32 11.72
C VAL A 40 0.63 -10.39 12.48
N THR A 41 1.43 -11.19 11.79
CA THR A 41 2.23 -12.29 12.37
C THR A 41 3.41 -12.61 11.46
N ASP A 42 4.42 -13.25 12.02
CA ASP A 42 5.58 -13.79 11.30
C ASP A 42 5.48 -15.30 11.02
N GLN A 43 4.39 -15.97 11.45
CA GLN A 43 4.21 -17.43 11.36
C GLN A 43 2.81 -17.84 10.86
N PRO A 44 2.57 -17.93 9.55
CA PRO A 44 3.41 -17.48 8.43
C PRO A 44 3.47 -15.96 8.33
N PRO A 45 4.48 -15.37 7.69
CA PRO A 45 4.56 -13.92 7.50
C PRO A 45 3.29 -13.37 6.87
N THR A 46 2.57 -12.54 7.60
CA THR A 46 1.26 -12.02 7.20
C THR A 46 1.15 -10.53 7.55
N LEU A 47 0.66 -9.76 6.62
CA LEU A 47 0.29 -8.36 6.81
C LEU A 47 -1.20 -8.15 6.48
N LEU A 48 -1.75 -7.02 6.88
CA LEU A 48 -3.09 -6.62 6.48
C LEU A 48 -3.07 -5.30 5.71
N VAL A 49 -4.06 -5.15 4.82
CA VAL A 49 -4.35 -3.93 4.07
C VAL A 49 -5.83 -3.62 4.19
N CYS A 50 -6.17 -2.39 4.57
CA CYS A 50 -7.55 -1.93 4.57
C CYS A 50 -7.87 -1.15 3.30
N MET A 51 -8.97 -1.52 2.64
CA MET A 51 -9.42 -0.90 1.39
C MET A 51 -10.89 -0.52 1.47
N ASN A 52 -11.23 0.68 1.01
CA ASN A 52 -12.63 1.10 0.95
C ASN A 52 -13.44 0.20 0.00
N ARG A 53 -14.60 -0.29 0.47
CA ARG A 53 -15.50 -1.15 -0.31
C ARG A 53 -16.12 -0.45 -1.51
N SER A 54 -16.32 0.86 -1.43
CA SER A 54 -16.85 1.66 -2.53
C SER A 54 -15.82 1.96 -3.63
N SER A 55 -14.57 1.59 -3.44
CA SER A 55 -13.56 1.69 -4.48
C SER A 55 -13.87 0.74 -5.62
N PHE A 56 -13.83 1.25 -6.84
CA PHE A 56 -13.98 0.44 -8.06
C PHE A 56 -13.01 -0.75 -8.08
N ALA A 57 -11.80 -0.55 -7.57
CA ALA A 57 -10.76 -1.58 -7.54
C ALA A 57 -11.00 -2.71 -6.53
N ASN A 58 -11.91 -2.56 -5.55
CA ASN A 58 -12.10 -3.57 -4.50
C ASN A 58 -12.40 -4.96 -5.08
N GLY A 59 -13.25 -5.03 -6.11
CA GLY A 59 -13.56 -6.26 -6.82
C GLY A 59 -12.35 -6.88 -7.53
N HIS A 60 -11.45 -6.06 -8.08
CA HIS A 60 -10.22 -6.54 -8.75
C HIS A 60 -9.31 -7.27 -7.76
N PHE A 61 -9.08 -6.70 -6.58
CA PHE A 61 -8.26 -7.33 -5.55
C PHE A 61 -8.85 -8.65 -5.07
N LYS A 62 -10.16 -8.71 -4.84
CA LYS A 62 -10.86 -9.95 -4.43
C LYS A 62 -10.77 -11.04 -5.50
N GLN A 63 -10.99 -10.68 -6.76
CA GLN A 63 -11.02 -11.64 -7.86
C GLN A 63 -9.61 -12.12 -8.24
N ASN A 64 -8.61 -11.22 -8.23
CA ASN A 64 -7.23 -11.60 -8.53
C ASN A 64 -6.60 -12.44 -7.41
N GLY A 65 -7.01 -12.25 -6.16
CA GLY A 65 -6.55 -13.02 -5.01
C GLY A 65 -5.09 -12.76 -4.60
N VAL A 66 -4.46 -11.77 -5.22
CA VAL A 66 -3.06 -11.39 -4.98
C VAL A 66 -2.94 -9.87 -4.88
N LEU A 67 -1.92 -9.41 -4.17
CA LEU A 67 -1.53 -8.01 -4.17
C LEU A 67 -0.05 -7.84 -3.85
N SER A 68 0.48 -6.68 -4.18
CA SER A 68 1.74 -6.25 -3.61
C SER A 68 1.59 -4.95 -2.84
N VAL A 69 2.38 -4.82 -1.78
CA VAL A 69 2.51 -3.60 -0.98
C VAL A 69 3.86 -2.97 -1.32
N ASN A 70 3.83 -1.80 -1.95
CA ASN A 70 5.02 -1.06 -2.35
C ASN A 70 5.18 0.16 -1.44
N VAL A 71 6.03 0.06 -0.43
CA VAL A 71 6.33 1.16 0.49
C VAL A 71 7.16 2.21 -0.22
N LEU A 72 6.68 3.45 -0.22
CA LEU A 72 7.30 4.51 -1.02
C LEU A 72 8.53 5.11 -0.32
N THR A 73 9.53 5.46 -1.13
CA THR A 73 10.60 6.37 -0.73
C THR A 73 10.08 7.82 -0.72
N ALA A 74 10.83 8.71 -0.09
CA ALA A 74 10.49 10.13 -0.07
C ALA A 74 10.46 10.76 -1.47
N GLU A 75 11.26 10.27 -2.40
CA GLU A 75 11.32 10.71 -3.80
C GLU A 75 10.09 10.30 -4.61
N LEU A 76 9.36 9.28 -4.17
CA LEU A 76 8.18 8.75 -4.86
C LEU A 76 6.85 9.39 -4.43
N LYS A 77 6.90 10.55 -3.78
CA LYS A 77 5.70 11.28 -3.36
C LYS A 77 4.69 11.48 -4.49
N ASP A 78 5.16 11.78 -5.71
CA ASP A 78 4.29 12.03 -6.86
C ASP A 78 3.55 10.75 -7.30
N ILE A 79 4.17 9.59 -7.16
CA ILE A 79 3.52 8.29 -7.41
C ILE A 79 2.35 8.07 -6.45
N SER A 80 2.49 8.48 -5.18
CA SER A 80 1.38 8.46 -4.23
C SER A 80 0.17 9.26 -4.73
N ALA A 81 0.40 10.45 -5.28
CA ALA A 81 -0.67 11.29 -5.81
C ALA A 81 -1.34 10.67 -7.04
N VAL A 82 -0.57 10.07 -7.95
CA VAL A 82 -1.08 9.37 -9.14
C VAL A 82 -2.02 8.23 -8.74
N PHE A 83 -1.62 7.38 -7.81
CA PHE A 83 -2.43 6.24 -7.37
C PHE A 83 -3.60 6.62 -6.44
N ALA A 84 -3.61 7.82 -5.90
CA ALA A 84 -4.75 8.40 -5.17
C ALA A 84 -5.75 9.12 -6.07
N ASN A 85 -5.37 9.49 -7.30
CA ASN A 85 -6.22 10.24 -8.21
C ASN A 85 -7.33 9.34 -8.81
N ARG A 86 -8.58 9.66 -8.54
CA ARG A 86 -9.75 8.88 -8.97
C ARG A 86 -10.10 9.06 -10.47
N GLU A 87 -9.56 10.09 -11.11
CA GLU A 87 -9.80 10.39 -12.52
C GLU A 87 -8.90 9.58 -13.46
N LEU A 88 -7.79 9.03 -12.96
CA LEU A 88 -6.88 8.24 -13.75
C LEU A 88 -7.33 6.78 -13.83
N ASP A 89 -7.28 6.23 -15.03
CA ASP A 89 -7.48 4.80 -15.27
C ASP A 89 -6.24 3.96 -14.87
N SER A 90 -6.34 2.66 -15.01
CA SER A 90 -5.25 1.75 -14.67
C SER A 90 -4.01 1.99 -15.54
N GLU A 91 -4.18 2.15 -16.84
CA GLU A 91 -3.06 2.33 -17.78
C GLU A 91 -2.27 3.60 -17.46
N GLN A 92 -2.97 4.71 -17.24
CA GLN A 92 -2.37 5.99 -16.88
C GLN A 92 -1.59 5.91 -15.56
N ARG A 93 -2.14 5.20 -14.54
CA ARG A 93 -1.44 5.00 -13.25
C ARG A 93 -0.14 4.26 -13.43
N PHE A 94 -0.18 3.12 -14.12
CA PHE A 94 0.99 2.26 -14.28
C PHE A 94 2.03 2.80 -15.27
N ALA A 95 1.64 3.66 -16.20
CA ALA A 95 2.59 4.37 -17.06
C ALA A 95 3.50 5.36 -16.31
N SER A 96 3.16 5.72 -15.07
CA SER A 96 3.90 6.71 -14.27
C SER A 96 5.22 6.19 -13.68
N ALA A 97 5.47 4.87 -13.73
CA ALA A 97 6.65 4.24 -13.12
C ALA A 97 7.02 2.92 -13.82
N SER A 98 8.11 2.31 -13.38
CA SER A 98 8.57 0.99 -13.83
C SER A 98 8.17 -0.09 -12.83
N TRP A 99 7.77 -1.23 -13.35
CA TRP A 99 7.19 -2.33 -12.58
C TRP A 99 7.83 -3.66 -12.96
N ARG A 100 7.88 -4.56 -11.99
CA ARG A 100 8.26 -5.97 -12.17
C ARG A 100 7.27 -6.87 -11.43
N THR A 101 7.44 -8.17 -11.56
CA THR A 101 6.65 -9.16 -10.83
C THR A 101 7.56 -10.14 -10.10
N LEU A 102 7.05 -10.74 -9.04
CA LEU A 102 7.64 -11.90 -8.36
C LEU A 102 6.68 -13.08 -8.48
N GLU A 103 6.52 -13.88 -7.44
CA GLU A 103 5.79 -15.15 -7.43
C GLU A 103 4.28 -14.97 -7.69
N SER A 104 3.64 -13.96 -7.08
CA SER A 104 2.19 -13.77 -7.21
C SER A 104 1.76 -13.23 -8.58
N GLY A 105 2.67 -12.57 -9.30
CA GLY A 105 2.36 -11.82 -10.52
C GLY A 105 1.82 -10.41 -10.28
N ALA A 106 1.55 -10.01 -9.05
CA ALA A 106 1.18 -8.62 -8.74
C ALA A 106 2.33 -7.66 -9.04
N PRO A 107 2.07 -6.45 -9.58
CA PRO A 107 3.12 -5.51 -9.93
C PRO A 107 3.87 -4.98 -8.70
N LEU A 108 5.20 -5.08 -8.71
CA LEU A 108 6.08 -4.46 -7.73
C LEU A 108 6.74 -3.21 -8.33
N LEU A 109 6.73 -2.11 -7.59
CA LEU A 109 7.35 -0.86 -7.98
C LEU A 109 8.88 -0.96 -7.90
N ASP A 110 9.58 -0.63 -9.00
CA ASP A 110 11.03 -0.83 -9.11
C ASP A 110 11.84 -0.05 -8.07
N ASP A 111 11.45 1.19 -7.78
CA ASP A 111 12.17 2.10 -6.89
C ASP A 111 11.54 2.20 -5.49
N ALA A 112 10.65 1.27 -5.12
CA ALA A 112 10.09 1.21 -3.78
C ALA A 112 11.17 1.05 -2.70
N LEU A 113 10.91 1.57 -1.50
CA LEU A 113 11.75 1.34 -0.32
C LEU A 113 11.84 -0.15 0.02
N VAL A 114 10.68 -0.78 0.06
CA VAL A 114 10.51 -2.24 0.16
C VAL A 114 9.19 -2.61 -0.50
N SER A 115 9.15 -3.75 -1.16
CA SER A 115 7.92 -4.33 -1.71
C SER A 115 7.68 -5.71 -1.13
N PHE A 116 6.41 -5.98 -0.77
CA PHE A 116 5.92 -7.27 -0.31
C PHE A 116 5.02 -7.87 -1.38
N ASP A 117 5.39 -9.02 -1.90
CA ASP A 117 4.59 -9.80 -2.83
C ASP A 117 3.71 -10.77 -2.05
N CYS A 118 2.39 -10.70 -2.24
CA CYS A 118 1.43 -11.33 -1.32
C CYS A 118 0.31 -12.09 -2.04
N ARG A 119 -0.14 -13.16 -1.38
CA ARG A 119 -1.41 -13.81 -1.65
C ARG A 119 -2.45 -13.35 -0.62
N ILE A 120 -3.64 -13.00 -1.08
CA ILE A 120 -4.79 -12.69 -0.19
C ILE A 120 -5.30 -14.01 0.39
N ALA A 121 -5.05 -14.24 1.66
CA ALA A 121 -5.50 -15.44 2.36
C ALA A 121 -6.94 -15.33 2.85
N GLN A 122 -7.34 -14.14 3.29
CA GLN A 122 -8.69 -13.85 3.81
C GLN A 122 -9.09 -12.41 3.49
N ALA A 123 -10.39 -12.19 3.36
CA ALA A 123 -10.99 -10.87 3.22
C ALA A 123 -12.18 -10.73 4.17
N HIS A 124 -12.18 -9.71 5.02
CA HIS A 124 -13.25 -9.43 5.96
C HIS A 124 -13.86 -8.06 5.71
N GLU A 125 -15.19 -8.01 5.66
CA GLU A 125 -15.93 -6.76 5.52
C GLU A 125 -16.17 -6.16 6.91
N VAL A 126 -15.69 -4.93 7.12
CA VAL A 126 -15.90 -4.17 8.36
C VAL A 126 -16.40 -2.78 8.00
N GLY A 127 -17.69 -2.54 8.20
CA GLY A 127 -18.32 -1.25 7.87
C GLY A 127 -18.06 -0.86 6.40
N SER A 128 -17.41 0.26 6.18
CA SER A 128 -17.10 0.79 4.84
C SER A 128 -15.84 0.19 4.20
N HIS A 129 -15.14 -0.71 4.87
CA HIS A 129 -13.86 -1.26 4.41
C HIS A 129 -13.84 -2.77 4.31
N THR A 130 -12.97 -3.27 3.44
CA THR A 130 -12.50 -4.65 3.40
C THR A 130 -11.12 -4.69 4.04
N ILE A 131 -10.88 -5.61 4.97
CA ILE A 131 -9.56 -5.95 5.50
C ILE A 131 -9.08 -7.18 4.72
N PHE A 132 -7.99 -7.02 3.97
CA PHE A 132 -7.30 -8.14 3.34
C PHE A 132 -6.18 -8.63 4.26
N TYR A 133 -6.22 -9.89 4.66
CA TYR A 133 -5.10 -10.58 5.31
C TYR A 133 -4.26 -11.25 4.23
N CYS A 134 -3.00 -10.86 4.14
CA CYS A 134 -2.14 -11.18 3.02
C CYS A 134 -0.89 -11.93 3.51
N GLU A 135 -0.75 -13.16 3.07
CA GLU A 135 0.43 -13.97 3.31
C GLU A 135 1.55 -13.51 2.38
N VAL A 136 2.71 -13.19 2.94
CA VAL A 136 3.86 -12.68 2.21
C VAL A 136 4.60 -13.84 1.56
N LEU A 137 4.67 -13.85 0.23
CA LEU A 137 5.36 -14.85 -0.59
C LEU A 137 6.79 -14.42 -0.91
N GLY A 138 7.04 -13.13 -1.05
CA GLY A 138 8.34 -12.60 -1.39
C GLY A 138 8.54 -11.16 -0.90
N ILE A 139 9.79 -10.77 -0.69
CA ILE A 139 10.16 -9.42 -0.28
C ILE A 139 11.29 -8.92 -1.18
N ARG A 140 11.17 -7.68 -1.63
CA ARG A 140 12.22 -7.00 -2.36
C ARG A 140 12.57 -5.68 -1.68
N HIS A 141 13.82 -5.50 -1.31
CA HIS A 141 14.35 -4.25 -0.76
C HIS A 141 14.81 -3.33 -1.88
N GLY A 142 14.51 -2.04 -1.75
CA GLY A 142 15.07 -0.98 -2.58
C GLY A 142 16.45 -0.53 -2.10
N LYS A 143 16.99 0.49 -2.77
CA LYS A 143 18.32 1.05 -2.45
C LYS A 143 18.23 2.25 -1.51
N SER A 144 17.09 2.95 -1.47
CA SER A 144 16.89 4.12 -0.62
C SER A 144 16.89 3.76 0.85
N GLN A 145 17.28 4.71 1.69
CA GLN A 145 17.20 4.63 3.15
C GLN A 145 16.13 5.59 3.72
N GLU A 146 15.47 6.35 2.85
CA GLU A 146 14.51 7.37 3.25
C GLU A 146 13.10 6.98 2.86
N GLY A 147 12.21 6.90 3.86
CA GLY A 147 10.81 6.58 3.69
C GLY A 147 9.92 7.83 3.61
N LEU A 148 8.69 7.61 3.12
CA LEU A 148 7.63 8.60 3.08
C LEU A 148 6.54 8.23 4.09
N VAL A 149 6.24 9.15 5.00
CA VAL A 149 5.21 8.98 6.03
C VAL A 149 4.13 10.03 5.86
N TYR A 150 2.88 9.64 6.02
CA TYR A 150 1.74 10.53 6.11
C TYR A 150 1.34 10.71 7.57
N PHE A 151 1.41 11.93 8.05
CA PHE A 151 1.09 12.31 9.42
C PHE A 151 0.43 13.67 9.44
N ASN A 152 -0.63 13.82 10.21
CA ASN A 152 -1.39 15.07 10.35
C ASN A 152 -1.72 15.74 9.00
N ARG A 153 -2.18 14.92 8.04
CA ARG A 153 -2.56 15.32 6.66
C ARG A 153 -1.43 15.94 5.84
N ALA A 154 -0.18 15.61 6.16
CA ALA A 154 0.99 16.04 5.42
C ALA A 154 1.97 14.89 5.20
N TYR A 155 2.77 15.00 4.14
CA TYR A 155 3.85 14.07 3.89
C TYR A 155 5.12 14.50 4.62
N HIS A 156 5.82 13.52 5.18
CA HIS A 156 7.07 13.69 5.90
C HIS A 156 8.12 12.71 5.39
N ARG A 157 9.34 13.19 5.22
CA ARG A 157 10.51 12.36 4.94
C ARG A 157 11.07 11.82 6.25
N LEU A 158 11.32 10.50 6.32
CA LEU A 158 11.99 9.85 7.44
C LEU A 158 13.23 9.12 6.96
N GLY A 159 14.23 9.04 7.81
CA GLY A 159 15.50 8.35 7.51
C GLY A 159 16.65 9.29 7.26
N ASP A 160 16.52 10.57 7.61
CA ASP A 160 17.60 11.54 7.51
C ASP A 160 18.83 11.10 8.31
N ALA A 161 19.99 11.33 7.71
CA ALA A 161 21.26 10.70 8.00
C ALA A 161 21.95 11.08 9.31
N SER A 162 21.26 11.39 10.37
CA SER A 162 21.85 11.34 11.70
C SER A 162 21.72 9.94 12.31
N ARG A 163 22.23 8.91 11.61
CA ARG A 163 22.56 7.65 12.29
C ARG A 163 23.71 7.95 13.24
N SER A 164 23.40 8.43 14.42
CA SER A 164 24.27 8.23 15.57
C SER A 164 24.39 6.73 15.75
N ALA A 165 25.54 6.18 15.45
CA ALA A 165 25.88 4.84 15.80
C ALA A 165 25.68 4.71 17.32
N CYS A 166 24.75 3.84 17.74
CA CYS A 166 24.79 3.22 19.04
C CYS A 166 25.66 1.98 18.97
#